data_9a9983d7dfed035854f01b1f8fdff6d8
#
_entry.id   9a9983d7dfed035854f01b1f8fdff6d8
#
_cell.length_a   1.000
_cell.length_b   1.000
_cell.length_c   1.000
_cell.angle_alpha   90.00
_cell.angle_beta   90.00
_cell.angle_gamma   90.00
#
_symmetry.space_group_name_H-M   'P 1'
#
loop_
_entity.id
_entity.type
_entity.pdbx_description
1 polymer ?
#
loop_
_entity_poly.entity_id
_entity_poly.type
_entity_poly.pdbx_seq_one_letter_code
_entity_poly.pdbx_strand_id
1 'polypeptide(L)'
;MSPEVLRPALEAGLADLRLPLDEDRRIALLQHLALVAKWNRVYNLTALREPQQMLTQHLLDCLAAVVPLKRYLQERGGQLRLLDVGSGAGFPGVVWAIACGPALSVVCVDAVAKKAAFVSQVVAELGLDNLRSLHARAELLPGPCDLIASRAFATLGDFVQCTRQALAPAGVWLAMKGRPPHDERLALPTDIEVFDEETLVVPGLAAQRCLVWLRPKVAF
;
A
#
# COMPACT_ATOMS: atom_id res chain seq x y z
N MET A 1 0.32 -21.37 -10.11
CA MET A 1 -0.71 -21.45 -9.06
C MET A 1 -2.00 -20.96 -9.67
N SER A 2 -3.08 -21.74 -9.55
CA SER A 2 -4.41 -21.24 -9.95
C SER A 2 -4.91 -20.25 -8.90
N PRO A 3 -5.37 -19.05 -9.28
CA PRO A 3 -5.98 -18.08 -8.37
C PRO A 3 -7.15 -18.66 -7.55
N GLU A 4 -7.88 -19.58 -8.14
CA GLU A 4 -9.08 -20.23 -7.55
C GLU A 4 -8.78 -20.97 -6.24
N VAL A 5 -7.57 -21.52 -6.07
CA VAL A 5 -7.20 -22.25 -4.84
C VAL A 5 -7.18 -21.33 -3.61
N LEU A 6 -6.91 -20.05 -3.78
CA LEU A 6 -6.86 -19.08 -2.68
C LEU A 6 -8.17 -18.30 -2.48
N ARG A 7 -9.15 -18.47 -3.37
CA ARG A 7 -10.44 -17.77 -3.29
C ARG A 7 -11.15 -17.95 -1.94
N PRO A 8 -11.35 -19.18 -1.42
CA PRO A 8 -12.04 -19.34 -0.14
C PRO A 8 -11.33 -18.64 1.03
N ALA A 9 -9.98 -18.65 1.01
CA ALA A 9 -9.20 -18.01 2.05
C ALA A 9 -9.23 -16.46 1.93
N LEU A 10 -9.27 -15.92 0.71
CA LEU A 10 -9.47 -14.48 0.50
C LEU A 10 -10.86 -14.05 0.97
N GLU A 11 -11.91 -14.80 0.63
CA GLU A 11 -13.29 -14.49 1.03
C GLU A 11 -13.47 -14.53 2.55
N ALA A 12 -12.90 -15.52 3.22
CA ALA A 12 -12.88 -15.58 4.67
C ALA A 12 -12.15 -14.36 5.27
N GLY A 13 -10.97 -14.02 4.74
CA GLY A 13 -10.23 -12.85 5.19
C GLY A 13 -10.96 -11.53 4.97
N LEU A 14 -11.66 -11.36 3.84
CA LEU A 14 -12.49 -10.18 3.59
C LEU A 14 -13.69 -10.09 4.54
N ALA A 15 -14.30 -11.23 4.89
CA ALA A 15 -15.38 -11.28 5.88
C ALA A 15 -14.87 -10.88 7.27
N ASP A 16 -13.73 -11.38 7.71
CA ASP A 16 -13.10 -11.03 8.99
C ASP A 16 -12.74 -9.53 9.05
N LEU A 17 -12.25 -8.97 7.95
CA LEU A 17 -11.96 -7.54 7.81
C LEU A 17 -13.22 -6.67 7.67
N ARG A 18 -14.40 -7.27 7.51
CA ARG A 18 -15.65 -6.55 7.19
C ARG A 18 -15.49 -5.63 5.98
N LEU A 19 -14.74 -6.09 4.98
CA LEU A 19 -14.41 -5.35 3.77
C LEU A 19 -15.14 -5.98 2.56
N PRO A 20 -16.37 -5.55 2.25
CA PRO A 20 -17.07 -6.05 1.07
C PRO A 20 -16.38 -5.54 -0.20
N LEU A 21 -16.02 -6.47 -1.08
CA LEU A 21 -15.53 -6.20 -2.42
C LEU A 21 -16.40 -6.98 -3.43
N ASP A 22 -16.67 -6.35 -4.56
CA ASP A 22 -17.34 -7.03 -5.67
C ASP A 22 -16.47 -8.15 -6.27
N GLU A 23 -17.08 -8.95 -7.13
CA GLU A 23 -16.42 -10.12 -7.72
C GLU A 23 -15.21 -9.73 -8.57
N ASP A 24 -15.33 -8.67 -9.37
CA ASP A 24 -14.25 -8.23 -10.27
C ASP A 24 -13.00 -7.82 -9.48
N ARG A 25 -13.17 -7.12 -8.36
CA ARG A 25 -12.07 -6.75 -7.46
C ARG A 25 -11.43 -7.97 -6.80
N ARG A 26 -12.23 -8.95 -6.37
CA ARG A 26 -11.69 -10.20 -5.80
C ARG A 26 -10.87 -10.98 -6.82
N ILE A 27 -11.36 -11.07 -8.05
CA ILE A 27 -10.64 -11.70 -9.16
C ILE A 27 -9.33 -10.95 -9.43
N ALA A 28 -9.37 -9.62 -9.55
CA ALA A 28 -8.18 -8.80 -9.81
C ALA A 28 -7.11 -8.95 -8.72
N LEU A 29 -7.51 -9.00 -7.43
CA LEU A 29 -6.59 -9.24 -6.31
C LEU A 29 -5.90 -10.60 -6.41
N LEU A 30 -6.64 -11.67 -6.72
CA LEU A 30 -6.09 -13.01 -6.89
C LEU A 30 -5.19 -13.10 -8.13
N GLN A 31 -5.55 -12.43 -9.21
CA GLN A 31 -4.71 -12.35 -10.42
C GLN A 31 -3.41 -11.60 -10.13
N HIS A 32 -3.45 -10.47 -9.41
CA HIS A 32 -2.23 -9.78 -8.98
C HIS A 32 -1.32 -10.72 -8.19
N LEU A 33 -1.86 -11.46 -7.21
CA LEU A 33 -1.06 -12.40 -6.42
C LEU A 33 -0.47 -13.53 -7.28
N ALA A 34 -1.22 -14.03 -8.26
CA ALA A 34 -0.73 -15.04 -9.21
C ALA A 34 0.41 -14.49 -10.10
N LEU A 35 0.31 -13.23 -10.53
CA LEU A 35 1.38 -12.55 -11.27
C LEU A 35 2.62 -12.38 -10.41
N VAL A 36 2.47 -11.96 -9.13
CA VAL A 36 3.59 -11.91 -8.19
C VAL A 36 4.27 -13.27 -8.09
N ALA A 37 3.52 -14.34 -7.86
CA ALA A 37 4.06 -15.70 -7.75
C ALA A 37 4.78 -16.15 -9.04
N LYS A 38 4.23 -15.83 -10.22
CA LYS A 38 4.82 -16.13 -11.53
C LYS A 38 6.16 -15.41 -11.70
N TRP A 39 6.19 -14.10 -11.52
CA TRP A 39 7.39 -13.29 -11.71
C TRP A 39 8.45 -13.51 -10.64
N ASN A 40 8.03 -13.84 -9.41
CA ASN A 40 8.94 -14.10 -8.29
C ASN A 40 9.89 -15.29 -8.54
N ARG A 41 9.51 -16.21 -9.45
CA ARG A 41 10.37 -17.35 -9.86
C ARG A 41 11.63 -16.90 -10.58
N VAL A 42 11.61 -15.73 -11.22
CA VAL A 42 12.70 -15.22 -12.06
C VAL A 42 13.36 -13.98 -11.43
N TYR A 43 12.55 -13.08 -10.87
CA TYR A 43 13.02 -11.73 -10.51
C TYR A 43 13.19 -11.49 -9.00
N ASN A 44 12.86 -12.45 -8.14
CA ASN A 44 12.93 -12.30 -6.68
C ASN A 44 12.24 -11.01 -6.19
N LEU A 45 10.96 -10.86 -6.54
CA LEU A 45 10.15 -9.70 -6.15
C LEU A 45 9.86 -9.66 -4.65
N THR A 46 9.76 -10.84 -4.03
CA THR A 46 9.50 -11.03 -2.58
C THR A 46 10.24 -12.27 -2.07
N ALA A 47 10.54 -12.29 -0.77
CA ALA A 47 11.12 -13.45 -0.11
C ALA A 47 10.10 -14.60 0.09
N LEU A 48 8.81 -14.29 0.10
CA LEU A 48 7.76 -15.30 0.26
C LEU A 48 7.59 -16.11 -1.03
N ARG A 49 7.41 -17.43 -0.86
CA ARG A 49 7.22 -18.34 -2.00
C ARG A 49 5.93 -19.15 -1.89
N GLU A 50 5.48 -19.42 -0.66
CA GLU A 50 4.27 -20.18 -0.40
C GLU A 50 3.02 -19.32 -0.66
N PRO A 51 2.08 -19.79 -1.50
CA PRO A 51 0.89 -19.02 -1.89
C PRO A 51 0.05 -18.52 -0.72
N GLN A 52 -0.15 -19.38 0.28
CA GLN A 52 -0.93 -19.03 1.47
C GLN A 52 -0.25 -17.93 2.30
N GLN A 53 1.08 -17.96 2.39
CA GLN A 53 1.85 -16.90 3.06
C GLN A 53 1.79 -15.59 2.27
N MET A 54 1.85 -15.66 0.93
CA MET A 54 1.69 -14.47 0.07
C MET A 54 0.30 -13.85 0.25
N LEU A 55 -0.76 -14.68 0.31
CA LEU A 55 -2.11 -14.21 0.58
C LEU A 55 -2.16 -13.46 1.92
N THR A 56 -1.67 -14.08 3.00
CA THR A 56 -1.78 -13.52 4.35
C THR A 56 -0.86 -12.31 4.54
N GLN A 57 0.45 -12.44 4.22
CA GLN A 57 1.47 -11.45 4.57
C GLN A 57 1.64 -10.34 3.53
N HIS A 58 1.03 -10.48 2.35
CA HIS A 58 1.02 -9.42 1.35
C HIS A 58 -0.39 -8.90 1.12
N LEU A 59 -1.31 -9.76 0.68
CA LEU A 59 -2.61 -9.30 0.23
C LEU A 59 -3.50 -8.89 1.40
N LEU A 60 -3.73 -9.79 2.39
CA LEU A 60 -4.58 -9.48 3.55
C LEU A 60 -3.96 -8.42 4.46
N ASP A 61 -2.63 -8.38 4.56
CA ASP A 61 -1.89 -7.31 5.25
C ASP A 61 -2.22 -5.92 4.67
N CYS A 62 -2.18 -5.79 3.34
CA CYS A 62 -2.56 -4.54 2.68
C CYS A 62 -4.07 -4.25 2.76
N LEU A 63 -4.92 -5.29 2.68
CA LEU A 63 -6.37 -5.15 2.77
C LEU A 63 -6.83 -4.71 4.17
N ALA A 64 -6.13 -5.08 5.23
CA ALA A 64 -6.42 -4.62 6.58
C ALA A 64 -6.33 -3.09 6.70
N ALA A 65 -5.44 -2.44 5.96
CA ALA A 65 -5.33 -0.99 5.92
C ALA A 65 -6.38 -0.30 5.01
N VAL A 66 -7.14 -1.06 4.22
CA VAL A 66 -8.16 -0.47 3.31
C VAL A 66 -9.34 0.11 4.10
N VAL A 67 -9.71 -0.48 5.24
CA VAL A 67 -10.84 0.02 6.05
C VAL A 67 -10.58 1.45 6.55
N PRO A 68 -9.47 1.73 7.27
CA PRO A 68 -9.13 3.09 7.65
C PRO A 68 -8.90 4.02 6.45
N LEU A 69 -8.28 3.52 5.38
CA LEU A 69 -8.09 4.32 4.16
C LEU A 69 -9.43 4.74 3.53
N LYS A 70 -10.40 3.83 3.40
CA LYS A 70 -11.74 4.17 2.86
C LYS A 70 -12.46 5.20 3.72
N ARG A 71 -12.36 5.13 5.05
CA ARG A 71 -12.91 6.14 5.96
C ARG A 71 -12.30 7.52 5.65
N TYR A 72 -10.98 7.61 5.55
CA TYR A 72 -10.29 8.84 5.21
C TYR A 72 -10.70 9.38 3.83
N LEU A 73 -10.79 8.51 2.80
CA LEU A 73 -11.25 8.89 1.46
C LEU A 73 -12.66 9.48 1.47
N GLN A 74 -13.58 8.89 2.25
CA GLN A 74 -14.95 9.37 2.39
C GLN A 74 -15.02 10.75 3.06
N GLU A 75 -14.23 10.97 4.11
CA GLU A 75 -14.16 12.25 4.82
C GLU A 75 -13.59 13.38 3.95
N ARG A 76 -12.60 13.06 3.12
CA ARG A 76 -11.98 14.05 2.23
C ARG A 76 -12.80 14.35 0.99
N GLY A 77 -13.55 13.37 0.50
CA GLY A 77 -14.34 13.47 -0.72
C GLY A 77 -13.49 13.57 -2.01
N GLY A 78 -14.14 13.33 -3.15
CA GLY A 78 -13.49 13.39 -4.46
C GLY A 78 -12.52 12.24 -4.72
N GLN A 79 -11.68 12.39 -5.75
CA GLN A 79 -10.61 11.46 -6.08
C GLN A 79 -9.31 11.98 -5.49
N LEU A 80 -8.65 11.19 -4.63
CA LEU A 80 -7.35 11.52 -4.05
C LEU A 80 -6.21 10.87 -4.83
N ARG A 81 -5.06 11.54 -4.84
CA ARG A 81 -3.82 11.05 -5.45
C ARG A 81 -2.93 10.43 -4.39
N LEU A 82 -2.60 9.15 -4.57
CA LEU A 82 -1.71 8.40 -3.69
C LEU A 82 -0.40 8.07 -4.40
N LEU A 83 0.70 8.28 -3.70
CA LEU A 83 2.04 7.84 -4.08
C LEU A 83 2.46 6.69 -3.16
N ASP A 84 2.66 5.49 -3.71
CA ASP A 84 3.21 4.33 -2.99
C ASP A 84 4.71 4.23 -3.25
N VAL A 85 5.52 4.55 -2.25
CA VAL A 85 6.98 4.66 -2.38
C VAL A 85 7.67 3.40 -1.90
N GLY A 86 8.49 2.82 -2.79
CA GLY A 86 9.10 1.52 -2.58
C GLY A 86 8.09 0.39 -2.75
N SER A 87 7.20 0.53 -3.73
CA SER A 87 6.04 -0.35 -3.93
C SER A 87 6.38 -1.84 -4.15
N GLY A 88 7.62 -2.15 -4.53
CA GLY A 88 8.06 -3.52 -4.74
C GLY A 88 7.23 -4.26 -5.77
N ALA A 89 6.55 -5.32 -5.33
CA ALA A 89 5.59 -6.06 -6.12
C ALA A 89 4.18 -5.42 -6.12
N GLY A 90 4.08 -4.11 -5.88
CA GLY A 90 2.82 -3.37 -5.88
C GLY A 90 2.05 -3.43 -4.55
N PHE A 91 2.75 -3.59 -3.44
CA PHE A 91 2.16 -3.64 -2.11
C PHE A 91 2.56 -2.41 -1.26
N PRO A 92 1.62 -1.57 -0.84
CA PRO A 92 0.16 -1.73 -0.89
C PRO A 92 -0.51 -1.15 -2.15
N GLY A 93 0.16 -0.38 -2.99
CA GLY A 93 -0.44 0.47 -4.02
C GLY A 93 -1.40 -0.22 -4.99
N VAL A 94 -1.02 -1.38 -5.57
CA VAL A 94 -1.90 -2.15 -6.46
C VAL A 94 -3.14 -2.64 -5.72
N VAL A 95 -2.97 -3.16 -4.49
CA VAL A 95 -4.09 -3.65 -3.68
C VAL A 95 -5.07 -2.53 -3.35
N TRP A 96 -4.56 -1.35 -3.00
CA TRP A 96 -5.40 -0.20 -2.67
C TRP A 96 -6.07 0.39 -3.92
N ALA A 97 -5.39 0.41 -5.06
CA ALA A 97 -6.00 0.82 -6.33
C ALA A 97 -7.20 -0.06 -6.68
N ILE A 98 -7.07 -1.39 -6.58
CA ILE A 98 -8.14 -2.34 -6.81
C ILE A 98 -9.29 -2.16 -5.79
N ALA A 99 -8.96 -2.11 -4.49
CA ALA A 99 -9.95 -2.11 -3.43
C ALA A 99 -10.73 -0.79 -3.30
N CYS A 100 -10.10 0.36 -3.61
CA CYS A 100 -10.72 1.68 -3.52
C CYS A 100 -11.32 2.15 -4.85
N GLY A 101 -10.90 1.57 -5.99
CA GLY A 101 -11.40 1.92 -7.30
C GLY A 101 -11.18 3.39 -7.65
N PRO A 102 -12.16 4.07 -8.30
CA PRO A 102 -11.97 5.42 -8.83
C PRO A 102 -11.80 6.50 -7.76
N ALA A 103 -12.06 6.22 -6.48
CA ALA A 103 -11.82 7.18 -5.40
C ALA A 103 -10.33 7.43 -5.15
N LEU A 104 -9.44 6.56 -5.67
CA LEU A 104 -8.00 6.64 -5.46
C LEU A 104 -7.25 6.51 -6.79
N SER A 105 -6.48 7.53 -7.15
CA SER A 105 -5.52 7.47 -8.26
C SER A 105 -4.14 7.19 -7.68
N VAL A 106 -3.51 6.09 -8.09
CA VAL A 106 -2.28 5.57 -7.48
C VAL A 106 -1.09 5.69 -8.43
N VAL A 107 0.04 6.10 -7.89
CA VAL A 107 1.35 5.99 -8.54
C VAL A 107 2.24 5.10 -7.69
N CYS A 108 2.57 3.91 -8.18
CA CYS A 108 3.57 3.04 -7.56
C CYS A 108 4.96 3.43 -8.03
N VAL A 109 5.86 3.74 -7.11
CA VAL A 109 7.25 4.12 -7.40
C VAL A 109 8.22 3.11 -6.80
N ASP A 110 9.18 2.66 -7.58
CA ASP A 110 10.30 1.86 -7.09
C ASP A 110 11.60 2.24 -7.81
N ALA A 111 12.71 2.29 -7.08
CA ALA A 111 14.04 2.57 -7.62
C ALA A 111 14.63 1.39 -8.39
N VAL A 112 14.02 0.21 -8.31
CA VAL A 112 14.46 -0.99 -9.00
C VAL A 112 13.64 -1.20 -10.27
N ALA A 113 14.26 -0.99 -11.43
CA ALA A 113 13.59 -1.02 -12.74
C ALA A 113 12.73 -2.27 -12.98
N LYS A 114 13.21 -3.45 -12.60
CA LYS A 114 12.46 -4.70 -12.77
C LYS A 114 11.17 -4.75 -11.93
N LYS A 115 11.12 -4.08 -10.77
CA LYS A 115 9.92 -3.99 -9.93
C LYS A 115 8.92 -3.01 -10.53
N ALA A 116 9.38 -1.85 -11.00
CA ALA A 116 8.53 -0.91 -11.71
C ALA A 116 7.96 -1.52 -13.01
N ALA A 117 8.77 -2.26 -13.78
CA ALA A 117 8.31 -2.99 -14.96
C ALA A 117 7.26 -4.05 -14.61
N PHE A 118 7.43 -4.76 -13.51
CA PHE A 118 6.43 -5.70 -13.02
C PHE A 118 5.08 -5.02 -12.72
N VAL A 119 5.09 -3.90 -11.99
CA VAL A 119 3.85 -3.16 -11.71
C VAL A 119 3.22 -2.63 -12.99
N SER A 120 4.02 -2.16 -13.97
CA SER A 120 3.49 -1.76 -15.29
C SER A 120 2.80 -2.91 -16.00
N GLN A 121 3.34 -4.14 -15.91
CA GLN A 121 2.70 -5.33 -16.47
C GLN A 121 1.38 -5.66 -15.76
N VAL A 122 1.33 -5.53 -14.43
CA VAL A 122 0.09 -5.71 -13.65
C VAL A 122 -0.98 -4.72 -14.10
N VAL A 123 -0.62 -3.44 -14.27
CA VAL A 123 -1.55 -2.40 -14.77
C VAL A 123 -2.17 -2.82 -16.10
N ALA A 124 -1.32 -3.26 -17.04
CA ALA A 124 -1.77 -3.65 -18.38
C ALA A 124 -2.63 -4.94 -18.35
N GLU A 125 -2.23 -5.97 -17.61
CA GLU A 125 -2.94 -7.24 -17.55
C GLU A 125 -4.28 -7.14 -16.82
N LEU A 126 -4.39 -6.29 -15.80
CA LEU A 126 -5.61 -6.13 -15.01
C LEU A 126 -6.49 -4.94 -15.44
N GLY A 127 -6.05 -4.15 -16.41
CA GLY A 127 -6.80 -2.98 -16.90
C GLY A 127 -7.03 -1.92 -15.82
N LEU A 128 -6.02 -1.60 -15.00
CA LEU A 128 -6.17 -0.67 -13.88
C LEU A 128 -5.97 0.78 -14.33
N ASP A 129 -7.04 1.44 -14.76
CA ASP A 129 -7.00 2.83 -15.26
C ASP A 129 -6.63 3.85 -14.18
N ASN A 130 -6.82 3.51 -12.91
CA ASN A 130 -6.51 4.36 -11.76
C ASN A 130 -5.11 4.12 -11.16
N LEU A 131 -4.26 3.33 -11.82
CA LEU A 131 -2.92 3.00 -11.37
C LEU A 131 -1.88 3.21 -12.48
N ARG A 132 -0.75 3.76 -12.12
CA ARG A 132 0.45 3.78 -12.97
C ARG A 132 1.70 3.43 -12.18
N SER A 133 2.70 2.91 -12.87
CA SER A 133 4.02 2.62 -12.30
C SER A 133 5.06 3.62 -12.79
N LEU A 134 6.00 3.96 -11.91
CA LEU A 134 7.11 4.85 -12.21
C LEU A 134 8.42 4.24 -11.68
N HIS A 135 9.42 4.11 -12.56
CA HIS A 135 10.79 3.82 -12.16
C HIS A 135 11.49 5.14 -11.80
N ALA A 136 11.61 5.43 -10.53
CA ALA A 136 12.28 6.64 -10.03
C ALA A 136 12.86 6.42 -8.64
N ARG A 137 13.82 7.26 -8.26
CA ARG A 137 14.28 7.38 -6.88
C ARG A 137 13.41 8.36 -6.10
N ALA A 138 13.47 8.25 -4.76
CA ALA A 138 12.66 9.08 -3.87
C ALA A 138 12.88 10.60 -4.04
N GLU A 139 14.04 11.01 -4.53
CA GLU A 139 14.39 12.42 -4.77
C GLU A 139 13.70 13.01 -6.03
N LEU A 140 13.12 12.16 -6.89
CA LEU A 140 12.49 12.54 -8.16
C LEU A 140 11.01 12.19 -8.20
N LEU A 141 10.34 12.25 -7.06
CA LEU A 141 8.93 11.84 -6.94
C LEU A 141 7.98 12.85 -7.59
N PRO A 142 6.93 12.36 -8.26
CA PRO A 142 5.88 13.22 -8.78
C PRO A 142 5.03 13.78 -7.64
N GLY A 143 4.76 15.08 -7.68
CA GLY A 143 3.89 15.74 -6.74
C GLY A 143 2.98 16.76 -7.42
N PRO A 144 2.10 17.39 -6.66
CA PRO A 144 1.73 17.11 -5.29
C PRO A 144 0.77 15.90 -5.18
N CYS A 145 0.91 15.11 -4.11
CA CYS A 145 0.06 13.97 -3.79
C CYS A 145 -0.68 14.21 -2.47
N ASP A 146 -1.95 13.80 -2.40
CA ASP A 146 -2.78 13.94 -1.22
C ASP A 146 -2.40 12.91 -0.14
N LEU A 147 -1.94 11.75 -0.59
CA LEU A 147 -1.51 10.63 0.24
C LEU A 147 -0.14 10.15 -0.24
N ILE A 148 0.77 9.91 0.68
CA ILE A 148 2.02 9.19 0.40
C ILE A 148 2.09 7.99 1.32
N ALA A 149 2.20 6.80 0.74
CA ALA A 149 2.24 5.55 1.50
C ALA A 149 3.56 4.82 1.33
N SER A 150 3.91 4.03 2.33
CA SER A 150 4.98 3.04 2.24
C SER A 150 4.78 1.90 3.24
N ARG A 151 5.22 0.70 2.83
CA ARG A 151 5.27 -0.49 3.70
C ARG A 151 6.69 -0.88 4.12
N ALA A 152 7.70 -0.33 3.50
CA ALA A 152 9.07 -0.86 3.56
C ALA A 152 10.15 0.18 3.87
N PHE A 153 9.80 1.41 4.26
CA PHE A 153 10.81 2.37 4.70
C PHE A 153 11.39 2.00 6.05
N ALA A 154 12.69 2.25 6.23
CA ALA A 154 13.43 1.92 7.44
C ALA A 154 12.88 2.67 8.65
N THR A 155 12.76 4.00 8.56
CA THR A 155 12.24 4.84 9.65
C THR A 155 11.15 5.80 9.16
N LEU A 156 10.31 6.30 10.08
CA LEU A 156 9.33 7.34 9.79
C LEU A 156 10.01 8.65 9.39
N GLY A 157 11.14 8.98 10.01
CA GLY A 157 11.90 10.20 9.68
C GLY A 157 12.43 10.18 8.26
N ASP A 158 13.08 9.09 7.83
CA ASP A 158 13.57 8.93 6.45
C ASP A 158 12.41 8.98 5.45
N PHE A 159 11.30 8.30 5.76
CA PHE A 159 10.12 8.29 4.91
C PHE A 159 9.59 9.70 4.64
N VAL A 160 9.37 10.47 5.70
CA VAL A 160 8.90 11.86 5.60
C VAL A 160 9.91 12.73 4.87
N GLN A 161 11.19 12.65 5.25
CA GLN A 161 12.24 13.51 4.67
C GLN A 161 12.41 13.30 3.17
N CYS A 162 12.46 12.03 2.73
CA CYS A 162 12.65 11.70 1.31
C CYS A 162 11.44 12.05 0.43
N THR A 163 10.24 12.13 1.01
CA THR A 163 8.99 12.26 0.24
C THR A 163 8.27 13.59 0.42
N ARG A 164 8.74 14.44 1.32
CA ARG A 164 8.11 15.72 1.69
C ARG A 164 7.79 16.63 0.52
N GLN A 165 8.69 16.72 -0.45
CA GLN A 165 8.52 17.57 -1.63
C GLN A 165 7.35 17.12 -2.54
N ALA A 166 6.94 15.86 -2.44
CA ALA A 166 5.83 15.31 -3.21
C ALA A 166 4.48 15.42 -2.48
N LEU A 167 4.46 15.81 -1.20
CA LEU A 167 3.23 15.94 -0.45
C LEU A 167 2.48 17.23 -0.78
N ALA A 168 1.17 17.12 -0.95
CA ALA A 168 0.29 18.28 -1.08
C ALA A 168 0.23 19.07 0.26
N PRO A 169 -0.09 20.39 0.25
CA PRO A 169 -0.14 21.20 1.47
C PRO A 169 -1.02 20.61 2.59
N ALA A 170 -2.16 19.99 2.23
CA ALA A 170 -3.06 19.32 3.17
C ALA A 170 -2.95 17.78 3.10
N GLY A 171 -1.85 17.28 2.56
CA GLY A 171 -1.61 15.85 2.40
C GLY A 171 -1.15 15.17 3.68
N VAL A 172 -1.18 13.84 3.66
CA VAL A 172 -0.77 13.01 4.79
C VAL A 172 0.12 11.84 4.34
N TRP A 173 0.95 11.36 5.24
CA TRP A 173 1.70 10.12 5.05
C TRP A 173 1.02 8.96 5.76
N LEU A 174 1.08 7.78 5.15
CA LEU A 174 0.60 6.51 5.68
C LEU A 174 1.75 5.51 5.73
N ALA A 175 2.23 5.18 6.91
CA ALA A 175 3.27 4.18 7.09
C ALA A 175 2.69 2.87 7.64
N MET A 176 2.77 1.79 6.86
CA MET A 176 2.45 0.44 7.35
C MET A 176 3.65 -0.11 8.12
N LYS A 177 3.48 -0.39 9.40
CA LYS A 177 4.53 -0.89 10.30
C LYS A 177 4.18 -2.23 10.93
N GLY A 178 5.21 -3.03 11.23
CA GLY A 178 5.06 -4.32 11.89
C GLY A 178 4.71 -4.21 13.38
N ARG A 179 5.01 -3.07 14.01
CA ARG A 179 4.70 -2.74 15.41
C ARG A 179 4.68 -1.23 15.58
N PRO A 180 4.03 -0.71 16.64
CA PRO A 180 4.05 0.71 16.95
C PRO A 180 5.47 1.26 17.03
N PRO A 181 5.81 2.30 16.25
CA PRO A 181 7.19 2.80 16.11
C PRO A 181 7.51 3.87 17.17
N HIS A 182 7.44 3.53 18.47
CA HIS A 182 7.59 4.50 19.56
C HIS A 182 8.90 5.29 19.47
N ASP A 183 10.03 4.62 19.25
CA ASP A 183 11.34 5.29 19.18
C ASP A 183 11.45 6.16 17.91
N GLU A 184 10.88 5.71 16.79
CA GLU A 184 10.89 6.47 15.54
C GLU A 184 10.05 7.76 15.66
N ARG A 185 8.99 7.77 16.49
CA ARG A 185 8.17 8.95 16.74
C ARG A 185 8.96 10.05 17.44
N LEU A 186 9.84 9.69 18.37
CA LEU A 186 10.70 10.64 19.09
C LEU A 186 11.74 11.28 18.18
N ALA A 187 12.13 10.60 17.11
CA ALA A 187 13.10 11.06 16.11
C ALA A 187 12.48 11.82 14.93
N LEU A 188 11.17 12.04 14.91
CA LEU A 188 10.51 12.80 13.86
C LEU A 188 10.96 14.27 13.89
N PRO A 189 11.02 14.94 12.70
CA PRO A 189 11.16 16.40 12.63
C PRO A 189 10.11 17.11 13.48
N THR A 190 10.50 18.21 14.12
CA THR A 190 9.65 18.94 15.08
C THR A 190 8.36 19.51 14.47
N ASP A 191 8.34 19.71 13.17
CA ASP A 191 7.22 20.20 12.38
C ASP A 191 6.33 19.08 11.80
N ILE A 192 6.57 17.84 12.16
CA ILE A 192 5.75 16.68 11.79
C ILE A 192 5.08 16.11 13.05
N GLU A 193 3.84 15.66 12.90
CA GLU A 193 3.12 14.95 13.94
C GLU A 193 2.56 13.62 13.45
N VAL A 194 2.53 12.63 14.34
CA VAL A 194 1.66 11.46 14.22
C VAL A 194 0.32 11.87 14.81
N PHE A 195 -0.70 12.01 13.95
CA PHE A 195 -2.03 12.43 14.40
C PHE A 195 -2.98 11.25 14.63
N ASP A 196 -2.66 10.07 14.08
CA ASP A 196 -3.39 8.85 14.35
C ASP A 196 -2.49 7.61 14.20
N GLU A 197 -2.80 6.55 14.93
CA GLU A 197 -2.14 5.25 14.86
C GLU A 197 -3.17 4.15 15.10
N GLU A 198 -3.39 3.33 14.09
CA GLU A 198 -4.39 2.28 14.13
C GLU A 198 -3.74 0.89 14.14
N THR A 199 -4.08 0.08 15.13
CA THR A 199 -3.72 -1.34 15.13
C THR A 199 -4.52 -2.05 14.04
N LEU A 200 -3.80 -2.80 13.18
CA LEU A 200 -4.41 -3.59 12.13
C LEU A 200 -4.44 -5.06 12.54
N VAL A 201 -5.63 -5.65 12.50
CA VAL A 201 -5.80 -7.10 12.66
C VAL A 201 -5.81 -7.74 11.27
N VAL A 202 -4.77 -8.52 10.98
CA VAL A 202 -4.64 -9.21 9.69
C VAL A 202 -5.11 -10.65 9.85
N PRO A 203 -6.16 -11.08 9.13
CA PRO A 203 -6.67 -12.45 9.23
C PRO A 203 -5.59 -13.50 8.96
N GLY A 204 -5.46 -14.47 9.86
CA GLY A 204 -4.45 -15.52 9.74
C GLY A 204 -3.01 -15.11 10.03
N LEU A 205 -2.76 -13.90 10.54
CA LEU A 205 -1.43 -13.42 10.91
C LEU A 205 -1.36 -13.12 12.42
N ALA A 206 -0.53 -13.85 13.15
CA ALA A 206 -0.33 -13.62 14.59
C ALA A 206 0.59 -12.41 14.90
N ALA A 207 1.26 -11.84 13.90
CA ALA A 207 2.16 -10.71 14.08
C ALA A 207 1.39 -9.38 14.16
N GLN A 208 1.86 -8.49 15.02
CA GLN A 208 1.32 -7.12 15.09
C GLN A 208 1.47 -6.38 13.78
N ARG A 209 0.51 -5.51 13.49
CA ARG A 209 0.52 -4.54 12.40
C ARG A 209 -0.13 -3.26 12.85
N CYS A 210 0.37 -2.14 12.36
CA CYS A 210 -0.26 -0.84 12.55
C CYS A 210 -0.14 0.03 11.30
N LEU A 211 -1.07 0.96 11.16
CA LEU A 211 -1.05 2.04 10.19
C LEU A 211 -0.81 3.34 10.94
N VAL A 212 0.27 4.02 10.62
CA VAL A 212 0.66 5.28 11.25
C VAL A 212 0.36 6.42 10.30
N TRP A 213 -0.43 7.39 10.75
CA TRP A 213 -0.83 8.57 10.01
C TRP A 213 -0.01 9.78 10.48
N LEU A 214 0.69 10.41 9.52
CA LEU A 214 1.50 11.59 9.82
C LEU A 214 1.07 12.76 8.94
N ARG A 215 1.28 13.97 9.44
CA ARG A 215 1.08 15.23 8.67
C ARG A 215 2.05 16.31 9.13
N PRO A 216 2.26 17.35 8.31
CA PRO A 216 2.88 18.57 8.80
C PRO A 216 2.02 19.19 9.90
N LYS A 217 2.65 19.71 10.95
CA LYS A 217 1.94 20.52 11.96
C LYS A 217 1.46 21.81 11.29
N VAL A 218 0.23 22.18 11.58
CA VAL A 218 -0.28 23.50 11.17
C VAL A 218 0.52 24.54 11.94
N ALA A 219 1.22 25.44 11.21
CA ALA A 219 1.80 26.61 11.85
C ALA A 219 0.66 27.51 12.35
N PHE A 220 0.62 27.75 13.66
CA PHE A 220 -0.27 28.74 14.24
C PHE A 220 0.27 30.15 14.04
#